data_260101bf9ea6f2e0d1e2d9038fd6ca7b
#
_entry.id   260101bf9ea6f2e0d1e2d9038fd6ca7b
#
_cell.length_a   1.000
_cell.length_b   1.000
_cell.length_c   1.000
_cell.angle_alpha   90.00
_cell.angle_beta   90.00
_cell.angle_gamma   90.00
#
_symmetry.space_group_name_H-M   'P 1'
#
loop_
_entity.id
_entity.type
_entity.pdbx_description
1 polymer ?
#
loop_
_entity_poly.entity_id
_entity_poly.type
_entity_poly.pdbx_seq_one_letter_code
_entity_poly.pdbx_strand_id
1 'polypeptide(L)' 'MYQVGDLIAGYRVLDVLGRGGMGEVYQAAHPRLPRADALKVLRSVHATDPVFRARFEREADIVAPLHHPNIVAVY' A
#
# COMPACT_ATOMS: atom_id res chain seq x y z
N MET A 1 -4.10 7.88 -8.03
CA MET A 1 -3.12 6.81 -8.25
C MET A 1 -1.72 7.39 -8.14
N TYR A 2 -0.87 6.76 -7.37
CA TYR A 2 0.48 7.26 -7.10
C TYR A 2 1.49 6.71 -8.10
N GLN A 3 2.57 7.44 -8.28
CA GLN A 3 3.67 7.07 -9.18
C GLN A 3 4.97 7.01 -8.41
N VAL A 4 5.98 6.37 -8.99
CA VAL A 4 7.33 6.33 -8.43
C VAL A 4 7.82 7.76 -8.17
N GLY A 5 8.32 7.99 -6.96
CA GLY A 5 8.76 9.30 -6.51
C GLY A 5 7.74 10.07 -5.69
N ASP A 6 6.46 9.70 -5.75
CA ASP A 6 5.43 10.36 -4.95
C ASP A 6 5.60 10.06 -3.47
N LEU A 7 5.08 10.96 -2.62
CA LEU A 7 5.07 10.77 -1.17
C LEU A 7 3.67 10.37 -0.70
N ILE A 8 3.60 9.32 0.11
CA ILE A 8 2.36 8.86 0.74
C ILE A 8 2.65 8.75 2.24
N ALA A 9 2.02 9.60 3.04
CA ALA A 9 2.21 9.60 4.50
C ALA A 9 3.71 9.63 4.90
N GLY A 10 4.53 10.35 4.15
CA GLY A 10 5.97 10.44 4.37
C GLY A 10 6.81 9.36 3.70
N TYR A 11 6.19 8.30 3.19
CA TYR A 11 6.89 7.24 2.45
C TYR A 11 7.06 7.66 0.99
N ARG A 12 8.24 7.42 0.43
CA ARG A 12 8.49 7.69 -0.99
C ARG A 12 8.28 6.41 -1.80
N VAL A 13 7.39 6.48 -2.79
CA VAL A 13 7.09 5.34 -3.65
C VAL A 13 8.31 4.98 -4.50
N LEU A 14 8.73 3.72 -4.42
CA LEU A 14 9.85 3.18 -5.19
C LEU A 14 9.36 2.33 -6.36
N ASP A 15 8.27 1.60 -6.18
CA ASP A 15 7.75 0.72 -7.20
C ASP A 15 6.26 0.45 -6.94
N VAL A 16 5.55 -0.01 -7.97
CA VAL A 16 4.17 -0.42 -7.87
C VAL A 16 4.13 -1.95 -7.84
N LEU A 17 3.67 -2.52 -6.75
CA LEU A 17 3.61 -3.98 -6.58
C LEU A 17 2.31 -4.57 -7.10
N GLY A 18 1.22 -3.80 -7.06
CA GLY A 18 -0.07 -4.27 -7.56
C GLY A 18 -1.10 -3.16 -7.60
N ARG A 19 -2.06 -3.30 -8.51
CA ARG A 19 -3.20 -2.38 -8.64
C ARG A 19 -4.46 -3.18 -8.90
N GLY A 20 -5.57 -2.69 -8.35
CA GLY A 20 -6.87 -3.31 -8.54
C GLY A 20 -8.00 -2.31 -8.34
N GLY A 21 -9.25 -2.80 -8.43
CA GLY A 21 -10.44 -1.96 -8.30
C GLY A 21 -10.58 -1.29 -6.95
N MET A 22 -10.02 -1.88 -5.88
CA MET A 22 -10.16 -1.37 -4.52
C MET A 22 -8.98 -0.50 -4.08
N GLY A 23 -7.83 -0.64 -4.70
CA GLY A 23 -6.67 0.13 -4.31
C GLY A 23 -5.38 -0.38 -4.92
N GLU A 24 -4.25 0.01 -4.33
CA GLU A 24 -2.94 -0.33 -4.83
C GLU A 24 -2.00 -0.75 -3.71
N VAL A 25 -0.96 -1.51 -4.07
CA VAL A 25 0.14 -1.85 -3.18
C VAL A 25 1.43 -1.31 -3.78
N TYR A 26 2.18 -0.58 -2.99
CA TYR A 26 3.44 0.05 -3.41
C TYR A 26 4.59 -0.43 -2.54
N GLN A 27 5.78 -0.52 -3.14
CA GLN A 27 7.02 -0.55 -2.38
C GLN A 27 7.43 0.90 -2.12
N ALA A 28 7.72 1.25 -0.87
CA ALA A 28 8.04 2.62 -0.53
C ALA A 28 9.14 2.70 0.52
N ALA A 29 10.01 3.70 0.37
CA ALA A 29 11.10 3.94 1.32
C ALA A 29 10.54 4.49 2.62
N HIS A 30 10.97 3.89 3.74
CA HIS A 30 10.61 4.37 5.07
C HIS A 30 11.13 5.81 5.27
N PRO A 31 10.34 6.71 5.89
CA PRO A 31 10.75 8.11 6.04
C PRO A 31 11.95 8.30 6.96
N ARG A 32 12.27 7.35 7.82
CA ARG A 32 13.35 7.48 8.82
C ARG A 32 14.36 6.34 8.77
N LEU A 33 13.92 5.12 8.48
CA LEU A 33 14.75 3.93 8.56
C LEU A 33 15.27 3.55 7.16
N PRO A 34 16.47 2.95 7.06
CA PRO A 34 17.04 2.53 5.78
C PRO A 34 16.42 1.22 5.30
N ARG A 35 15.11 1.22 5.10
CA ARG A 35 14.38 0.04 4.61
C ARG A 35 13.21 0.47 3.74
N ALA A 36 12.71 -0.46 2.95
CA ALA A 36 11.47 -0.28 2.20
C ALA A 36 10.37 -1.13 2.80
N ASP A 37 9.17 -0.58 2.87
CA ASP A 37 7.98 -1.27 3.34
C ASP A 37 6.97 -1.38 2.19
N ALA A 38 6.02 -2.29 2.32
CA ALA A 38 4.87 -2.34 1.42
C ALA A 38 3.77 -1.44 1.97
N LEU A 39 3.26 -0.54 1.13
CA LEU A 39 2.12 0.30 1.46
C LEU A 39 0.91 -0.23 0.72
N LYS A 40 -0.16 -0.59 1.44
CA LYS A 40 -1.45 -0.87 0.82
C LYS A 40 -2.33 0.36 0.97
N VAL A 41 -2.77 0.89 -0.16
CA VAL A 41 -3.55 2.13 -0.23
C VAL A 41 -4.94 1.80 -0.75
N LEU A 42 -5.95 2.02 0.09
CA LEU A 42 -7.35 1.84 -0.28
C LEU A 42 -7.83 3.12 -0.95
N ARG A 43 -8.52 2.98 -2.08
CA ARG A 43 -9.08 4.14 -2.77
C ARG A 43 -10.09 4.85 -1.88
N SER A 44 -10.08 6.18 -1.90
CA SER A 44 -10.90 7.00 -1.01
C SER A 44 -12.40 6.71 -1.15
N VAL A 45 -12.86 6.34 -2.34
CA VAL A 45 -14.26 5.99 -2.58
C VAL A 45 -14.72 4.77 -1.76
N HIS A 46 -13.79 3.89 -1.38
CA HIS A 46 -14.07 2.70 -0.59
C HIS A 46 -13.60 2.81 0.87
N ALA A 47 -12.95 3.90 1.24
CA ALA A 47 -12.25 4.01 2.53
C ALA A 47 -13.19 3.93 3.73
N THR A 48 -14.46 4.30 3.58
CA THR A 48 -15.46 4.28 4.66
C THR A 48 -16.29 3.01 4.71
N ASP A 49 -16.13 2.11 3.71
CA ASP A 49 -16.91 0.90 3.64
C ASP A 49 -16.15 -0.26 4.30
N PRO A 50 -16.63 -0.80 5.44
CA PRO A 50 -15.91 -1.86 6.16
C PRO A 50 -15.77 -3.16 5.36
N VAL A 51 -16.70 -3.45 4.46
CA VAL A 51 -16.62 -4.65 3.61
C VAL A 51 -15.46 -4.54 2.63
N PHE A 52 -15.33 -3.40 1.96
CA PHE A 52 -14.22 -3.16 1.03
C PHE A 52 -12.88 -3.11 1.77
N ARG A 53 -12.85 -2.51 2.96
CA ARG A 53 -11.63 -2.45 3.75
C ARG A 53 -11.14 -3.84 4.15
N ALA A 54 -12.03 -4.70 4.60
CA ALA A 54 -11.68 -6.07 4.98
C ALA A 54 -11.18 -6.89 3.78
N ARG A 55 -11.85 -6.76 2.63
CA ARG A 55 -11.40 -7.43 1.40
C ARG A 55 -10.04 -6.93 0.94
N PHE A 56 -9.84 -5.63 0.98
CA PHE A 56 -8.59 -5.01 0.57
C PHE A 56 -7.42 -5.52 1.41
N GLU A 57 -7.58 -5.57 2.74
CA GLU A 57 -6.54 -6.07 3.64
C GLU A 57 -6.18 -7.50 3.30
N ARG A 58 -7.17 -8.37 3.07
CA ARG A 58 -6.92 -9.77 2.76
C ARG A 58 -6.23 -9.95 1.41
N GLU A 59 -6.66 -9.24 0.37
CA GLU A 59 -6.07 -9.36 -0.96
C GLU A 59 -4.65 -8.82 -1.02
N ALA A 60 -4.39 -7.71 -0.37
CA ALA A 60 -3.06 -7.13 -0.32
C ALA A 60 -2.07 -8.02 0.43
N ASP A 61 -2.52 -8.71 1.48
CA ASP A 61 -1.68 -9.60 2.27
C ASP A 61 -1.24 -10.85 1.51
N ILE A 62 -1.87 -11.18 0.39
CA ILE A 62 -1.45 -12.30 -0.45
C ILE A 62 -0.17 -11.95 -1.24
N VAL A 63 -0.04 -10.70 -1.67
CA VAL A 63 1.06 -10.28 -2.55
C VAL A 63 2.24 -9.73 -1.77
N ALA A 64 1.98 -8.84 -0.82
CA ALA A 64 3.03 -8.08 -0.13
C ALA A 64 3.96 -8.94 0.75
N PRO A 65 3.48 -9.95 1.51
CA PRO A 65 4.36 -10.71 2.41
C PRO A 65 5.44 -11.52 1.72
N LEU A 66 5.30 -11.78 0.42
CA LEU A 66 6.31 -12.52 -0.35
C LEU A 66 7.61 -11.74 -0.49
N HIS A 67 7.56 -10.42 -0.40
CA HIS A 67 8.70 -9.53 -0.69
C HIS A 67 8.98 -8.54 0.44
N HIS A 68 8.04 -8.34 1.36
CA HIS A 68 8.15 -7.28 2.37
C HIS A 68 7.67 -7.77 3.73
N PRO A 69 8.54 -7.79 4.75
CA PRO A 69 8.13 -8.21 6.10
C PRO A 69 7.24 -7.18 6.80
N ASN A 70 7.25 -5.92 6.34
CA ASN A 70 6.46 -4.86 6.94
C ASN A 70 5.43 -4.34 5.94
N ILE A 71 4.18 -4.33 6.35
CA ILE A 71 3.06 -3.87 5.54
C ILE A 71 2.34 -2.77 6.30
N VAL A 72 2.18 -1.62 5.65
CA VAL A 72 1.51 -0.45 6.24
C VAL A 72 0.22 -0.19 5.47
N ALA A 73 -0.91 -0.13 6.18
CA ALA A 73 -2.19 0.19 5.57
C ALA A 73 -2.44 1.69 5.59
N VAL A 74 -2.88 2.23 4.46
CA VAL A 74 -3.25 3.65 4.32
C VAL A 74 -4.68 3.71 3.78
N TYR A 75 -5.56 4.36 4.53
CA TYR A 75 -6.96 4.50 4.18
C TYR A 75 -7.35 5.91 3.77
#